data_6c8c3dd4bb895bde1ac64acdc9c915a3
#
_entry.id   6c8c3dd4bb895bde1ac64acdc9c915a3
#
_cell.length_a   1.000
_cell.length_b   1.000
_cell.length_c   1.000
_cell.angle_alpha   90.00
_cell.angle_beta   90.00
_cell.angle_gamma   90.00
#
_symmetry.space_group_name_H-M   'P 1'
#
loop_
_entity.id
_entity.type
_entity.pdbx_description
1 polymer ?
#
loop_
_entity_poly.entity_id
_entity_poly.type
_entity_poly.pdbx_seq_one_letter_code
_entity_poly.pdbx_strand_id
1 'polypeptide(L)'
;MGGYRSDDTVKVVVRVRPLLPRETSAKIVHANKENQTVTVVSEASETTSTGATPLGRSRGTAAHSFKFDHVYDEGSSQEELYESTARPIVESCLEGYNATIFAYGQTGTGKTYTMTGADGQINNRGIIPRSIEQIFGHVSINTNKNVRFLARASCIQIYQEAVSDLLVTSSRASSETDAFGVPSVAASQLEALAIREDPKRGVYVDGLSEWVVRQPSEVYALMDRANRVRATGATKMNDFSSRQGA
;
A
#
# COMPACT_ATOMS: atom_id res chain seq x y z
N MET A 1 0.23 13.23 29.78
CA MET A 1 1.56 13.04 29.19
C MET A 1 1.91 11.56 29.27
N GLY A 2 1.50 10.78 28.31
CA GLY A 2 1.85 9.37 28.17
C GLY A 2 3.13 9.28 27.32
N GLY A 3 4.26 9.01 27.98
CA GLY A 3 5.53 8.87 27.27
C GLY A 3 5.46 7.67 26.31
N TYR A 4 5.72 7.90 25.06
CA TYR A 4 6.03 6.86 24.08
C TYR A 4 7.25 6.09 24.59
N ARG A 5 7.08 4.81 24.82
CA ARG A 5 8.20 3.91 25.12
C ARG A 5 8.99 3.72 23.83
N SER A 6 10.31 3.83 23.90
CA SER A 6 11.28 3.64 22.82
C SER A 6 11.35 2.21 22.24
N ASP A 7 10.38 1.38 22.52
CA ASP A 7 10.26 -0.02 22.08
C ASP A 7 9.15 -0.24 21.04
N ASP A 8 8.63 0.82 20.40
CA ASP A 8 7.63 0.66 19.36
C ASP A 8 8.30 0.15 18.08
N THR A 9 8.49 -1.15 18.09
CA THR A 9 8.81 -1.98 16.93
C THR A 9 7.71 -1.86 15.86
N VAL A 10 8.08 -2.17 14.61
CA VAL A 10 7.14 -2.24 13.49
C VAL A 10 5.91 -3.07 13.86
N LYS A 11 4.72 -2.50 13.75
CA LYS A 11 3.45 -3.25 13.89
C LYS A 11 3.20 -4.06 12.63
N VAL A 12 3.06 -5.36 12.79
CA VAL A 12 2.78 -6.30 11.70
C VAL A 12 1.31 -6.71 11.76
N VAL A 13 0.58 -6.35 10.71
CA VAL A 13 -0.84 -6.63 10.59
C VAL A 13 -1.09 -7.54 9.40
N VAL A 14 -1.91 -8.57 9.57
CA VAL A 14 -2.30 -9.47 8.49
C VAL A 14 -3.77 -9.25 8.14
N ARG A 15 -4.05 -9.10 6.85
CA ARG A 15 -5.39 -9.06 6.30
C ARG A 15 -5.60 -10.20 5.33
N VAL A 16 -6.57 -11.05 5.60
CA VAL A 16 -6.98 -12.15 4.73
C VAL A 16 -8.15 -11.65 3.88
N ARG A 17 -7.99 -11.67 2.54
CA ARG A 17 -9.07 -11.29 1.63
C ARG A 17 -10.05 -12.45 1.40
N PRO A 18 -11.30 -12.18 1.04
CA PRO A 18 -12.22 -13.22 0.57
C PRO A 18 -11.65 -13.97 -0.64
N LEU A 19 -11.99 -15.25 -0.76
CA LEU A 19 -11.73 -16.03 -1.96
C LEU A 19 -12.47 -15.42 -3.15
N LEU A 20 -11.79 -15.33 -4.29
CA LEU A 20 -12.43 -14.88 -5.53
C LEU A 20 -13.27 -16.02 -6.13
N PRO A 21 -14.34 -15.71 -6.90
CA PRO A 21 -15.20 -16.75 -7.51
C PRO A 21 -14.45 -17.77 -8.37
N ARG A 22 -13.29 -17.40 -8.92
CA ARG A 22 -12.41 -18.28 -9.72
C ARG A 22 -11.51 -19.19 -8.87
N GLU A 23 -11.43 -18.94 -7.58
CA GLU A 23 -10.59 -19.69 -6.64
C GLU A 23 -11.44 -20.80 -6.01
N THR A 24 -11.42 -21.98 -6.62
CA THR A 24 -12.24 -23.14 -6.22
C THR A 24 -11.54 -24.07 -5.26
N SER A 25 -10.28 -23.78 -4.90
CA SER A 25 -9.49 -24.59 -3.98
C SER A 25 -10.02 -24.53 -2.55
N ALA A 26 -9.79 -25.57 -1.79
CA ALA A 26 -10.14 -25.57 -0.36
C ALA A 26 -9.43 -24.43 0.38
N LYS A 27 -10.16 -23.81 1.32
CA LYS A 27 -9.59 -22.76 2.17
C LYS A 27 -8.53 -23.37 3.09
N ILE A 28 -7.29 -22.96 2.90
CA ILE A 28 -6.13 -23.42 3.68
C ILE A 28 -5.62 -22.37 4.69
N VAL A 29 -6.10 -21.13 4.59
CA VAL A 29 -5.73 -20.04 5.49
C VAL A 29 -6.92 -19.68 6.36
N HIS A 30 -6.75 -19.72 7.68
CA HIS A 30 -7.76 -19.42 8.68
C HIS A 30 -7.30 -18.27 9.57
N ALA A 31 -8.00 -17.15 9.52
CA ALA A 31 -7.78 -15.98 10.37
C ALA A 31 -8.61 -16.09 11.64
N ASN A 32 -8.01 -15.82 12.79
CA ASN A 32 -8.69 -15.70 14.08
C ASN A 32 -8.40 -14.32 14.66
N LYS A 33 -9.42 -13.45 14.66
CA LYS A 33 -9.34 -12.07 15.17
C LYS A 33 -9.20 -11.99 16.67
N GLU A 34 -9.81 -12.92 17.41
CA GLU A 34 -9.81 -12.91 18.88
C GLU A 34 -8.39 -13.19 19.42
N ASN A 35 -7.72 -14.19 18.83
CA ASN A 35 -6.40 -14.61 19.25
C ASN A 35 -5.26 -13.94 18.47
N GLN A 36 -5.61 -13.10 17.47
CA GLN A 36 -4.65 -12.43 16.58
C GLN A 36 -3.71 -13.44 15.89
N THR A 37 -4.29 -14.56 15.40
CA THR A 37 -3.54 -15.65 14.77
C THR A 37 -4.03 -15.96 13.37
N VAL A 38 -3.08 -16.36 12.52
CA VAL A 38 -3.36 -16.93 11.20
C VAL A 38 -2.82 -18.34 11.18
N THR A 39 -3.70 -19.30 10.85
CA THR A 39 -3.32 -20.72 10.73
C THR A 39 -3.35 -21.12 9.26
N VAL A 40 -2.25 -21.71 8.79
CA VAL A 40 -2.13 -22.29 7.46
C VAL A 40 -2.17 -23.81 7.58
N VAL A 41 -3.12 -24.42 6.89
CA VAL A 41 -3.27 -25.89 6.86
C VAL A 41 -2.70 -26.39 5.54
N SER A 42 -1.68 -27.25 5.59
CA SER A 42 -1.11 -27.91 4.42
C SER A 42 -1.44 -29.39 4.44
N GLU A 43 -1.80 -29.97 3.29
CA GLU A 43 -1.79 -31.42 3.13
C GLU A 43 -0.33 -31.86 3.16
N ALA A 44 0.00 -32.82 4.02
CA ALA A 44 1.34 -33.38 4.07
C ALA A 44 1.66 -34.05 2.72
N SER A 45 2.64 -33.50 1.99
CA SER A 45 3.16 -34.13 0.79
C SER A 45 3.83 -35.45 1.20
N GLU A 46 3.41 -36.57 0.61
CA GLU A 46 4.11 -37.82 0.73
C GLU A 46 5.52 -37.65 0.14
N THR A 47 6.53 -37.61 1.00
CA THR A 47 7.89 -37.91 0.55
C THR A 47 7.91 -39.40 0.22
N THR A 48 7.92 -39.69 -1.06
CA THR A 48 8.19 -41.06 -1.59
C THR A 48 9.59 -41.48 -1.21
N SER A 49 9.71 -42.13 -0.03
CA SER A 49 10.80 -43.03 0.21
C SER A 49 10.31 -44.46 -0.17
N THR A 50 10.95 -44.99 -1.18
CA THR A 50 10.79 -46.33 -1.71
C THR A 50 10.64 -47.39 -0.62
N GLY A 51 9.55 -48.17 -0.67
CA GLY A 51 9.47 -49.47 -0.04
C GLY A 51 8.35 -49.65 0.97
N ALA A 52 7.39 -50.54 0.58
CA ALA A 52 6.38 -51.20 1.41
C ALA A 52 5.19 -50.36 1.92
N THR A 53 4.04 -50.61 1.32
CA THR A 53 2.71 -50.20 1.78
C THR A 53 2.32 -50.85 3.10
N PRO A 54 2.02 -50.11 4.17
CA PRO A 54 1.09 -50.59 5.19
C PRO A 54 -0.26 -49.93 5.00
N LEU A 55 -1.30 -50.73 4.96
CA LEU A 55 -2.69 -50.30 5.04
C LEU A 55 -2.91 -49.41 6.28
N GLY A 56 -3.53 -48.22 6.07
CA GLY A 56 -4.14 -47.45 7.16
C GLY A 56 -3.30 -46.28 7.71
N ARG A 57 -2.67 -45.45 6.86
CA ARG A 57 -2.20 -44.13 7.31
C ARG A 57 -3.17 -43.05 6.92
N SER A 58 -3.81 -42.42 7.92
CA SER A 58 -4.53 -41.19 7.76
C SER A 58 -3.55 -40.12 7.22
N ARG A 59 -3.93 -39.41 6.14
CA ARG A 59 -3.23 -38.24 5.67
C ARG A 59 -3.15 -37.22 6.83
N GLY A 60 -1.96 -37.03 7.34
CA GLY A 60 -1.73 -36.02 8.38
C GLY A 60 -1.80 -34.64 7.77
N THR A 61 -2.73 -33.81 8.20
CA THR A 61 -2.72 -32.37 7.89
C THR A 61 -1.77 -31.67 8.83
N ALA A 62 -0.75 -31.00 8.30
CA ALA A 62 0.11 -30.14 9.11
C ALA A 62 -0.54 -28.73 9.19
N ALA A 63 -0.68 -28.21 10.40
CA ALA A 63 -1.19 -26.87 10.64
C ALA A 63 -0.09 -26.02 11.28
N HIS A 64 0.19 -24.88 10.68
CA HIS A 64 1.13 -23.87 11.18
C HIS A 64 0.38 -22.62 11.59
N SER A 65 0.54 -22.19 12.84
CA SER A 65 -0.13 -21.00 13.38
C SER A 65 0.90 -19.91 13.67
N PHE A 66 0.57 -18.68 13.25
CA PHE A 66 1.40 -17.49 13.41
C PHE A 66 0.60 -16.41 14.13
N LYS A 67 1.23 -15.71 15.08
CA LYS A 67 0.63 -14.61 15.81
C LYS A 67 1.14 -13.28 15.28
N PHE A 68 0.24 -12.29 15.19
CA PHE A 68 0.52 -10.93 14.69
C PHE A 68 -0.02 -9.89 15.67
N ASP A 69 0.33 -8.63 15.48
CA ASP A 69 -0.19 -7.53 16.29
C ASP A 69 -1.68 -7.31 16.04
N HIS A 70 -2.13 -7.51 14.78
CA HIS A 70 -3.55 -7.49 14.42
C HIS A 70 -3.84 -8.42 13.25
N VAL A 71 -5.01 -9.06 13.28
CA VAL A 71 -5.47 -9.97 12.21
C VAL A 71 -6.86 -9.56 11.76
N TYR A 72 -7.00 -9.31 10.46
CA TYR A 72 -8.26 -9.03 9.78
C TYR A 72 -8.65 -10.22 8.90
N ASP A 73 -9.83 -10.76 9.13
CA ASP A 73 -10.41 -11.85 8.34
C ASP A 73 -11.06 -11.34 7.05
N GLU A 74 -11.67 -12.26 6.30
CA GLU A 74 -12.33 -11.93 5.03
C GLU A 74 -13.56 -11.02 5.19
N GLY A 75 -14.15 -10.96 6.38
CA GLY A 75 -15.30 -10.12 6.71
C GLY A 75 -14.91 -8.73 7.20
N SER A 76 -13.62 -8.47 7.43
CA SER A 76 -13.17 -7.19 7.98
C SER A 76 -13.34 -6.03 7.01
N SER A 77 -13.97 -4.96 7.49
CA SER A 77 -14.23 -3.77 6.70
C SER A 77 -12.98 -2.88 6.53
N GLN A 78 -13.04 -1.96 5.56
CA GLN A 78 -12.03 -0.92 5.38
C GLN A 78 -11.99 0.04 6.56
N GLU A 79 -13.15 0.35 7.10
CA GLU A 79 -13.30 1.23 8.27
C GLU A 79 -12.68 0.61 9.52
N GLU A 80 -12.99 -0.66 9.82
CA GLU A 80 -12.43 -1.39 10.94
C GLU A 80 -10.88 -1.38 10.90
N LEU A 81 -10.32 -1.69 9.74
CA LEU A 81 -8.87 -1.68 9.53
C LEU A 81 -8.29 -0.28 9.72
N TYR A 82 -8.95 0.72 9.18
CA TYR A 82 -8.49 2.11 9.31
C TYR A 82 -8.50 2.58 10.75
N GLU A 83 -9.63 2.42 11.45
CA GLU A 83 -9.80 2.90 12.83
C GLU A 83 -8.81 2.26 13.80
N SER A 84 -8.58 0.94 13.66
CA SER A 84 -7.75 0.20 14.61
C SER A 84 -6.25 0.28 14.29
N THR A 85 -5.87 0.43 13.02
CA THR A 85 -4.46 0.35 12.61
C THR A 85 -3.92 1.68 12.10
N ALA A 86 -4.59 2.32 11.13
CA ALA A 86 -4.04 3.48 10.44
C ALA A 86 -4.31 4.81 11.15
N ARG A 87 -5.50 4.99 11.73
CA ARG A 87 -5.87 6.24 12.44
C ARG A 87 -4.84 6.64 13.50
N PRO A 88 -4.40 5.77 14.43
CA PRO A 88 -3.41 6.17 15.45
C PRO A 88 -2.07 6.60 14.86
N ILE A 89 -1.69 6.02 13.71
CA ILE A 89 -0.46 6.38 12.99
C ILE A 89 -0.59 7.80 12.40
N VAL A 90 -1.74 8.13 11.81
CA VAL A 90 -2.01 9.48 11.29
C VAL A 90 -2.06 10.51 12.42
N GLU A 91 -2.65 10.16 13.56
CA GLU A 91 -2.66 11.02 14.76
C GLU A 91 -1.24 11.32 15.25
N SER A 92 -0.38 10.31 15.31
CA SER A 92 1.04 10.51 15.65
C SER A 92 1.76 11.44 14.66
N CYS A 93 1.44 11.35 13.36
CA CYS A 93 1.98 12.30 12.37
C CYS A 93 1.54 13.73 12.63
N LEU A 94 0.28 13.95 13.04
CA LEU A 94 -0.24 15.28 13.39
C LEU A 94 0.38 15.85 14.67
N GLU A 95 0.90 14.97 15.54
CA GLU A 95 1.69 15.34 16.71
C GLU A 95 3.18 15.62 16.40
N GLY A 96 3.63 15.38 15.16
CA GLY A 96 4.98 15.70 14.68
C GLY A 96 5.91 14.49 14.52
N TYR A 97 5.42 13.27 14.60
CA TYR A 97 6.21 12.06 14.37
C TYR A 97 6.20 11.67 12.90
N ASN A 98 7.32 11.12 12.41
CA ASN A 98 7.36 10.47 11.11
C ASN A 98 6.74 9.07 11.21
N ALA A 99 5.90 8.73 10.24
CA ALA A 99 5.30 7.41 10.19
C ALA A 99 5.23 6.88 8.76
N THR A 100 5.24 5.56 8.63
CA THR A 100 5.16 4.86 7.35
C THR A 100 4.15 3.73 7.46
N ILE A 101 3.30 3.60 6.44
CA ILE A 101 2.40 2.47 6.26
C ILE A 101 2.69 1.85 4.91
N PHE A 102 2.96 0.55 4.86
CA PHE A 102 3.13 -0.15 3.60
C PHE A 102 2.35 -1.46 3.57
N ALA A 103 1.88 -1.84 2.38
CA ALA A 103 1.19 -3.09 2.14
C ALA A 103 2.10 -4.05 1.39
N TYR A 104 2.28 -5.25 1.92
CA TYR A 104 3.11 -6.31 1.36
C TYR A 104 2.28 -7.53 1.01
N GLY A 105 2.68 -8.26 -0.02
CA GLY A 105 2.05 -9.50 -0.48
C GLY A 105 2.21 -9.68 -1.99
N GLN A 106 1.94 -10.87 -2.50
CA GLN A 106 2.00 -11.15 -3.93
C GLN A 106 0.90 -10.40 -4.72
N THR A 107 0.97 -10.43 -6.04
CA THR A 107 -0.07 -9.84 -6.91
C THR A 107 -1.42 -10.54 -6.64
N GLY A 108 -2.49 -9.73 -6.55
CA GLY A 108 -3.85 -10.23 -6.30
C GLY A 108 -4.21 -10.42 -4.82
N THR A 109 -3.30 -10.20 -3.85
CA THR A 109 -3.60 -10.32 -2.41
C THR A 109 -4.44 -9.20 -1.82
N GLY A 110 -4.67 -8.11 -2.56
CA GLY A 110 -5.50 -6.99 -2.09
C GLY A 110 -4.73 -5.79 -1.55
N LYS A 111 -3.42 -5.63 -1.84
CA LYS A 111 -2.62 -4.46 -1.46
C LYS A 111 -3.27 -3.14 -1.88
N THR A 112 -3.61 -3.02 -3.17
CA THR A 112 -4.25 -1.82 -3.71
C THR A 112 -5.63 -1.59 -3.10
N TYR A 113 -6.42 -2.65 -2.90
CA TYR A 113 -7.71 -2.54 -2.22
C TYR A 113 -7.55 -2.01 -0.78
N THR A 114 -6.57 -2.50 -0.03
CA THR A 114 -6.31 -2.05 1.34
C THR A 114 -5.85 -0.60 1.38
N MET A 115 -4.95 -0.19 0.47
CA MET A 115 -4.36 1.15 0.47
C MET A 115 -5.30 2.19 -0.15
N THR A 116 -5.85 1.92 -1.33
CA THR A 116 -6.67 2.88 -2.09
C THR A 116 -8.17 2.62 -1.93
N GLY A 117 -8.56 1.35 -1.89
CA GLY A 117 -9.96 0.92 -1.88
C GLY A 117 -10.47 0.56 -3.27
N ALA A 118 -11.79 0.45 -3.39
CA ALA A 118 -12.49 0.27 -4.65
C ALA A 118 -13.26 1.54 -5.02
N ASP A 119 -13.31 1.82 -6.33
CA ASP A 119 -13.98 3.00 -6.85
C ASP A 119 -15.49 3.01 -6.58
N GLY A 120 -16.05 4.19 -6.37
CA GLY A 120 -17.47 4.46 -6.37
C GLY A 120 -18.22 4.30 -5.05
N GLN A 121 -17.61 3.75 -3.99
CA GLN A 121 -18.30 3.57 -2.69
C GLN A 121 -17.44 4.13 -1.53
N ILE A 122 -18.04 5.04 -0.75
CA ILE A 122 -17.36 5.65 0.41
C ILE A 122 -16.88 4.59 1.41
N ASN A 123 -17.67 3.57 1.67
CA ASN A 123 -17.37 2.52 2.62
C ASN A 123 -16.15 1.66 2.19
N ASN A 124 -15.87 1.60 0.88
CA ASN A 124 -14.78 0.82 0.31
C ASN A 124 -13.46 1.62 0.18
N ARG A 125 -13.42 2.86 0.66
CA ARG A 125 -12.20 3.68 0.67
C ARG A 125 -11.14 3.03 1.57
N GLY A 126 -9.91 2.93 1.05
CA GLY A 126 -8.78 2.36 1.75
C GLY A 126 -8.11 3.32 2.74
N ILE A 127 -6.90 2.97 3.15
CA ILE A 127 -6.11 3.73 4.12
C ILE A 127 -5.82 5.15 3.59
N ILE A 128 -5.33 5.28 2.37
CA ILE A 128 -4.87 6.56 1.81
C ILE A 128 -5.98 7.62 1.82
N PRO A 129 -7.16 7.40 1.19
CA PRO A 129 -8.21 8.42 1.17
C PRO A 129 -8.73 8.77 2.57
N ARG A 130 -8.83 7.81 3.48
CA ARG A 130 -9.25 8.07 4.87
C ARG A 130 -8.20 8.90 5.63
N SER A 131 -6.90 8.63 5.42
CA SER A 131 -5.81 9.43 6.01
C SER A 131 -5.83 10.87 5.51
N ILE A 132 -6.03 11.07 4.20
CA ILE A 132 -6.15 12.40 3.61
C ILE A 132 -7.31 13.18 4.25
N GLU A 133 -8.49 12.56 4.37
CA GLU A 133 -9.65 13.17 4.98
C GLU A 133 -9.42 13.50 6.47
N GLN A 134 -8.77 12.63 7.22
CA GLN A 134 -8.43 12.88 8.63
C GLN A 134 -7.45 14.06 8.77
N ILE A 135 -6.40 14.11 7.95
CA ILE A 135 -5.40 15.19 7.99
C ILE A 135 -6.05 16.54 7.66
N PHE A 136 -6.80 16.63 6.56
CA PHE A 136 -7.45 17.88 6.18
C PHE A 136 -8.62 18.25 7.12
N GLY A 137 -9.29 17.27 7.69
CA GLY A 137 -10.27 17.48 8.76
C GLY A 137 -9.62 18.13 9.98
N HIS A 138 -8.47 17.63 10.43
CA HIS A 138 -7.70 18.21 11.55
C HIS A 138 -7.27 19.67 11.23
N VAL A 139 -6.77 19.92 10.03
CA VAL A 139 -6.38 21.27 9.58
C VAL A 139 -7.57 22.23 9.58
N SER A 140 -8.75 21.78 9.13
CA SER A 140 -9.94 22.63 8.99
C SER A 140 -10.56 23.04 10.32
N ILE A 141 -10.47 22.20 11.35
CA ILE A 141 -11.02 22.49 12.69
C ILE A 141 -10.05 23.29 13.57
N ASN A 142 -8.79 23.48 13.14
CA ASN A 142 -7.82 24.22 13.92
C ASN A 142 -8.14 25.72 13.91
N THR A 143 -8.56 26.25 15.06
CA THR A 143 -8.92 27.66 15.25
C THR A 143 -7.77 28.56 15.68
N ASN A 144 -6.58 27.99 15.90
CA ASN A 144 -5.42 28.75 16.35
C ASN A 144 -4.83 29.61 15.21
N LYS A 145 -5.06 30.91 15.27
CA LYS A 145 -4.59 31.90 14.25
C LYS A 145 -3.06 31.97 14.14
N ASN A 146 -2.33 31.47 15.13
CA ASN A 146 -0.87 31.48 15.14
C ASN A 146 -0.26 30.23 14.48
N VAL A 147 -1.08 29.25 14.10
CA VAL A 147 -0.64 28.02 13.43
C VAL A 147 -1.00 28.11 11.95
N ARG A 148 -0.03 27.80 11.10
CA ARG A 148 -0.23 27.66 9.66
C ARG A 148 0.22 26.28 9.23
N PHE A 149 -0.61 25.61 8.45
CA PHE A 149 -0.29 24.31 7.87
C PHE A 149 0.15 24.45 6.42
N LEU A 150 1.17 23.71 6.04
CA LEU A 150 1.60 23.54 4.66
C LEU A 150 1.67 22.03 4.38
N ALA A 151 0.74 21.55 3.57
CA ALA A 151 0.75 20.18 3.11
C ALA A 151 1.39 20.08 1.72
N ARG A 152 2.28 19.12 1.52
CA ARG A 152 2.90 18.80 0.24
C ARG A 152 2.71 17.33 -0.06
N ALA A 153 2.50 17.02 -1.33
CA ALA A 153 2.41 15.65 -1.82
C ALA A 153 3.47 15.41 -2.90
N SER A 154 4.06 14.24 -2.88
CA SER A 154 4.93 13.69 -3.91
C SER A 154 4.53 12.24 -4.18
N CYS A 155 4.85 11.73 -5.37
CA CYS A 155 4.54 10.35 -5.72
C CYS A 155 5.71 9.74 -6.51
N ILE A 156 6.28 8.67 -5.99
CA ILE A 156 7.40 7.97 -6.61
C ILE A 156 7.01 6.55 -6.99
N GLN A 157 7.69 6.03 -7.99
CA GLN A 157 7.69 4.62 -8.34
C GLN A 157 9.12 4.10 -8.25
N ILE A 158 9.28 2.91 -7.67
CA ILE A 158 10.53 2.16 -7.70
C ILE A 158 10.32 0.95 -8.61
N TYR A 159 11.06 0.89 -9.68
CA TYR A 159 11.00 -0.21 -10.64
C TYR A 159 12.39 -0.53 -11.17
N GLN A 160 12.79 -1.82 -11.11
CA GLN A 160 14.13 -2.28 -11.53
C GLN A 160 15.26 -1.41 -10.96
N GLU A 161 15.24 -1.17 -9.64
CA GLU A 161 16.19 -0.36 -8.88
C GLU A 161 16.26 1.14 -9.28
N ALA A 162 15.38 1.58 -10.18
CA ALA A 162 15.27 2.99 -10.55
C ALA A 162 14.11 3.67 -9.81
N VAL A 163 14.36 4.83 -9.24
CA VAL A 163 13.35 5.70 -8.60
C VAL A 163 12.90 6.73 -9.63
N SER A 164 11.60 6.84 -9.86
CA SER A 164 11.02 7.80 -10.80
C SER A 164 9.93 8.62 -10.14
N ASP A 165 9.84 9.90 -10.52
CA ASP A 165 8.77 10.80 -10.10
C ASP A 165 7.55 10.63 -11.02
N LEU A 166 6.41 10.26 -10.45
CA LEU A 166 5.16 10.08 -11.19
C LEU A 166 4.38 11.40 -11.42
N LEU A 167 4.83 12.49 -10.81
CA LEU A 167 4.19 13.81 -10.87
C LEU A 167 5.00 14.84 -11.66
N VAL A 168 6.15 14.46 -12.22
CA VAL A 168 7.01 15.36 -12.99
C VAL A 168 6.28 15.95 -14.20
N THR A 169 6.54 17.21 -14.48
CA THR A 169 6.08 17.89 -15.68
C THR A 169 7.21 17.91 -16.70
N SER A 170 7.06 17.21 -17.82
CA SER A 170 8.07 17.28 -18.88
C SER A 170 7.79 18.43 -19.84
N SER A 171 8.82 19.14 -20.21
CA SER A 171 8.79 20.16 -21.27
C SER A 171 8.58 19.58 -22.68
N ARG A 172 8.54 18.25 -22.84
CA ARG A 172 8.29 17.51 -24.09
C ARG A 172 6.93 16.84 -24.14
N ALA A 173 5.96 17.40 -23.45
CA ALA A 173 4.66 16.78 -23.27
C ALA A 173 3.81 16.77 -24.54
N SER A 174 2.98 15.73 -24.64
CA SER A 174 1.84 15.65 -25.55
C SER A 174 0.86 16.80 -25.30
N SER A 175 0.07 17.14 -26.32
CA SER A 175 -0.95 18.22 -26.27
C SER A 175 -2.09 18.01 -25.25
N GLU A 176 -2.10 16.91 -24.55
CA GLU A 176 -3.08 16.61 -23.49
C GLU A 176 -2.59 17.12 -22.15
N THR A 177 -3.36 18.01 -21.57
CA THR A 177 -3.16 18.55 -20.21
C THR A 177 -4.10 17.89 -19.22
N ASP A 178 -3.62 17.68 -17.97
CA ASP A 178 -4.46 17.21 -16.87
C ASP A 178 -5.34 18.33 -16.25
N ALA A 179 -6.08 17.99 -15.18
CA ALA A 179 -6.95 18.94 -14.47
C ALA A 179 -6.21 20.17 -13.88
N PHE A 180 -4.87 20.14 -13.82
CA PHE A 180 -4.01 21.25 -13.39
C PHE A 180 -3.41 22.02 -14.56
N GLY A 181 -3.80 21.72 -15.80
CA GLY A 181 -3.21 22.32 -17.02
C GLY A 181 -1.78 21.84 -17.30
N VAL A 182 -1.36 20.74 -16.71
CA VAL A 182 -0.01 20.19 -16.84
C VAL A 182 0.00 19.10 -17.92
N PRO A 183 0.95 19.15 -18.85
CA PRO A 183 1.08 18.16 -19.90
C PRO A 183 1.34 16.74 -19.37
N SER A 184 0.69 15.75 -19.97
CA SER A 184 0.85 14.33 -19.64
C SER A 184 2.22 13.79 -20.09
N VAL A 185 2.91 13.05 -19.21
CA VAL A 185 4.20 12.42 -19.50
C VAL A 185 4.02 10.91 -19.61
N ALA A 186 4.54 10.30 -20.67
CA ALA A 186 4.57 8.85 -20.78
C ALA A 186 5.62 8.27 -19.80
N ALA A 187 5.30 7.17 -19.12
CA ALA A 187 6.21 6.51 -18.17
C ALA A 187 7.59 6.14 -18.76
N SER A 188 7.67 5.98 -20.09
CA SER A 188 8.94 5.73 -20.79
C SER A 188 9.89 6.94 -20.87
N GLN A 189 9.43 8.12 -20.41
CA GLN A 189 10.20 9.37 -20.39
C GLN A 189 10.58 9.79 -18.98
N LEU A 190 10.27 8.97 -17.98
CA LEU A 190 10.64 9.24 -16.59
C LEU A 190 12.14 9.02 -16.42
N GLU A 191 12.83 10.06 -15.97
CA GLU A 191 14.22 9.99 -15.59
C GLU A 191 14.38 9.30 -14.22
N ALA A 192 15.45 8.54 -14.05
CA ALA A 192 15.79 7.95 -12.76
C ALA A 192 16.35 9.03 -11.83
N LEU A 193 15.75 9.16 -10.65
CA LEU A 193 16.18 10.09 -9.62
C LEU A 193 17.18 9.43 -8.66
N ALA A 194 18.12 10.21 -8.15
CA ALA A 194 19.09 9.74 -7.18
C ALA A 194 18.55 9.85 -5.75
N ILE A 195 18.77 8.80 -4.95
CA ILE A 195 18.59 8.87 -3.49
C ILE A 195 19.87 9.41 -2.90
N ARG A 196 19.76 10.45 -2.07
CA ARG A 196 20.88 11.10 -1.39
C ARG A 196 20.64 11.17 0.11
N GLU A 197 21.70 11.35 0.85
CA GLU A 197 21.67 11.58 2.30
C GLU A 197 22.31 12.91 2.62
N ASP A 198 21.68 13.70 3.46
CA ASP A 198 22.16 14.96 3.99
C ASP A 198 22.14 14.92 5.53
N PRO A 199 23.18 15.40 6.23
CA PRO A 199 23.25 15.33 7.70
C PRO A 199 22.12 16.06 8.43
N LYS A 200 21.49 17.04 7.79
CA LYS A 200 20.38 17.83 8.38
C LYS A 200 19.00 17.38 7.91
N ARG A 201 18.88 16.97 6.64
CA ARG A 201 17.59 16.56 6.03
C ARG A 201 17.34 15.06 6.14
N GLY A 202 18.37 14.24 6.42
CA GLY A 202 18.28 12.80 6.32
C GLY A 202 18.29 12.32 4.88
N VAL A 203 17.70 11.15 4.62
CA VAL A 203 17.59 10.57 3.29
C VAL A 203 16.49 11.27 2.48
N TYR A 204 16.79 11.64 1.24
CA TYR A 204 15.86 12.30 0.33
C TYR A 204 16.08 11.87 -1.13
N VAL A 205 15.09 12.11 -1.98
CA VAL A 205 15.19 11.88 -3.43
C VAL A 205 15.49 13.21 -4.09
N ASP A 206 16.66 13.29 -4.76
CA ASP A 206 17.12 14.51 -5.40
C ASP A 206 16.31 14.81 -6.65
N GLY A 207 15.81 16.05 -6.78
CA GLY A 207 14.97 16.46 -7.89
C GLY A 207 13.50 16.01 -7.85
N LEU A 208 13.05 15.38 -6.76
CA LEU A 208 11.65 14.97 -6.60
C LEU A 208 10.72 16.18 -6.56
N SER A 209 9.64 16.17 -7.36
CA SER A 209 8.63 17.22 -7.33
C SER A 209 7.77 17.14 -6.06
N GLU A 210 7.54 18.30 -5.45
CA GLU A 210 6.66 18.47 -4.29
C GLU A 210 5.52 19.42 -4.64
N TRP A 211 4.29 18.93 -4.56
CA TRP A 211 3.09 19.70 -4.90
C TRP A 211 2.38 20.18 -3.64
N VAL A 212 2.22 21.51 -3.53
CA VAL A 212 1.44 22.08 -2.44
C VAL A 212 -0.04 21.75 -2.66
N VAL A 213 -0.66 21.17 -1.63
CA VAL A 213 -2.07 20.73 -1.64
C VAL A 213 -2.82 21.42 -0.50
N ARG A 214 -4.02 21.91 -0.79
CA ARG A 214 -4.85 22.70 0.14
C ARG A 214 -6.14 22.01 0.55
N GLN A 215 -6.51 20.98 -0.21
CA GLN A 215 -7.76 20.22 0.01
C GLN A 215 -7.64 18.78 -0.50
N PRO A 216 -8.45 17.86 0.01
CA PRO A 216 -8.41 16.44 -0.38
C PRO A 216 -8.50 16.19 -1.89
N SER A 217 -9.34 16.94 -2.60
CA SER A 217 -9.53 16.78 -4.05
C SER A 217 -8.25 17.04 -4.86
N GLU A 218 -7.37 17.93 -4.42
CA GLU A 218 -6.08 18.16 -5.07
C GLU A 218 -5.16 16.94 -4.91
N VAL A 219 -5.18 16.28 -3.73
CA VAL A 219 -4.41 15.05 -3.52
C VAL A 219 -4.94 13.91 -4.40
N TYR A 220 -6.27 13.76 -4.48
CA TYR A 220 -6.89 12.75 -5.34
C TYR A 220 -6.53 12.95 -6.82
N ALA A 221 -6.54 14.18 -7.30
CA ALA A 221 -6.14 14.50 -8.67
C ALA A 221 -4.66 14.17 -8.96
N LEU A 222 -3.76 14.40 -7.98
CA LEU A 222 -2.36 13.97 -8.08
C LEU A 222 -2.23 12.44 -8.10
N MET A 223 -3.01 11.73 -7.29
CA MET A 223 -3.04 10.26 -7.29
C MET A 223 -3.53 9.69 -8.63
N ASP A 224 -4.59 10.26 -9.20
CA ASP A 224 -5.11 9.87 -10.51
C ASP A 224 -4.09 10.10 -11.61
N ARG A 225 -3.36 11.21 -11.56
CA ARG A 225 -2.25 11.50 -12.46
C ARG A 225 -1.16 10.45 -12.34
N ALA A 226 -0.68 10.16 -11.13
CA ALA A 226 0.34 9.14 -10.88
C ALA A 226 -0.10 7.76 -11.38
N ASN A 227 -1.38 7.41 -11.18
CA ASN A 227 -1.95 6.14 -11.65
C ASN A 227 -1.97 6.05 -13.19
N ARG A 228 -2.31 7.14 -13.90
CA ARG A 228 -2.26 7.17 -15.37
C ARG A 228 -0.83 6.98 -15.90
N VAL A 229 0.15 7.67 -15.31
CA VAL A 229 1.57 7.52 -15.70
C VAL A 229 2.05 6.08 -15.46
N ARG A 230 1.69 5.49 -14.32
CA ARG A 230 2.02 4.10 -14.00
C ARG A 230 1.37 3.09 -14.94
N ALA A 231 0.11 3.29 -15.34
CA ALA A 231 -0.61 2.40 -16.25
C ALA A 231 -0.01 2.39 -17.66
N THR A 232 0.40 3.54 -18.18
CA THR A 232 1.08 3.64 -19.49
C THR A 232 2.46 2.96 -19.48
N GLY A 233 3.13 2.93 -18.33
CA GLY A 233 4.37 2.15 -18.15
C GLY A 233 4.13 0.64 -18.12
N ALA A 234 3.10 0.19 -17.43
CA ALA A 234 2.79 -1.23 -17.28
C ALA A 234 2.41 -1.91 -18.60
N THR A 235 1.70 -1.22 -19.50
CA THR A 235 1.33 -1.75 -20.83
C THR A 235 2.58 -2.01 -21.69
N LYS A 236 3.55 -1.11 -21.68
CA LYS A 236 4.84 -1.30 -22.40
C LYS A 236 5.71 -2.39 -21.74
N MET A 237 5.61 -2.61 -20.43
CA MET A 237 6.34 -3.65 -19.71
C MET A 237 5.83 -5.05 -20.04
N ASN A 238 4.51 -5.24 -20.21
CA ASN A 238 3.92 -6.51 -20.61
C ASN A 238 4.29 -6.89 -22.05
N ASP A 239 4.42 -5.92 -22.96
CA ASP A 239 4.89 -6.16 -24.31
C ASP A 239 6.36 -6.62 -24.37
N PHE A 240 7.20 -6.19 -23.42
CA PHE A 240 8.60 -6.61 -23.36
C PHE A 240 8.76 -8.01 -22.76
N SER A 241 7.95 -8.38 -21.78
CA SER A 241 7.98 -9.72 -21.17
C SER A 241 7.38 -10.80 -22.08
N SER A 242 6.41 -10.45 -22.93
CA SER A 242 5.81 -11.39 -23.90
C SER A 242 6.72 -11.70 -25.09
N ARG A 243 7.73 -10.87 -25.40
CA ARG A 243 8.70 -11.11 -26.49
C ARG A 243 9.94 -11.88 -26.06
N GLN A 244 10.16 -12.14 -24.77
CA GLN A 244 11.26 -12.98 -24.29
C GLN A 244 10.85 -14.44 -24.05
N GLY A 245 9.61 -14.81 -24.32
CA GLY A 245 9.04 -16.15 -24.14
C GLY A 245 8.61 -16.84 -25.43
N ALA A 246 9.19 -16.45 -26.58
CA ALA A 246 8.96 -17.10 -27.88
C ALA A 246 10.27 -17.63 -28.48
#